data_c1b41790353cf9a49a2bb9f5720a898e
#
_entry.id   c1b41790353cf9a49a2bb9f5720a898e
#
_cell.length_a   1.000
_cell.length_b   1.000
_cell.length_c   1.000
_cell.angle_alpha   90.00
_cell.angle_beta   90.00
_cell.angle_gamma   90.00
#
_symmetry.space_group_name_H-M   'P 1'
#
loop_
_entity.id
_entity.type
_entity.pdbx_description
1 polymer ?
#
loop_
_entity_poly.entity_id
_entity_poly.type
_entity_poly.pdbx_seq_one_letter_code
_entity_poly.pdbx_strand_id
1 'polypeptide(L)'
;NDVVQNAISSGHRILVFSQFTSMLNILADSLKKSKIDYFMLTGSTANKDRLNMANNFNDGEKEVFLISLKAGGTGLNLTGADVVIHFDQWWNPAVEEQATDRAYRIGQKNNVQVYKLITKNSIEEKIYELQQKKSQLIDNMLDTKTSFISSTKKRRSFQFSIDGFSSW
;
A
#
# COMPACT_ATOMS: atom_id res chain seq x y z
N ASN A 1 -10.73 -1.99 10.41
CA ASN A 1 -10.94 -3.45 10.27
C ASN A 1 -11.92 -3.78 9.14
N ASP A 2 -12.98 -3.00 8.95
CA ASP A 2 -14.04 -3.31 7.99
C ASP A 2 -13.55 -3.36 6.53
N VAL A 3 -12.64 -2.47 6.14
CA VAL A 3 -12.05 -2.47 4.79
C VAL A 3 -11.29 -3.76 4.51
N VAL A 4 -10.47 -4.22 5.47
CA VAL A 4 -9.66 -5.44 5.34
C VAL A 4 -10.58 -6.67 5.33
N GLN A 5 -11.54 -6.74 6.23
CA GLN A 5 -12.48 -7.86 6.30
C GLN A 5 -13.36 -7.96 5.05
N ASN A 6 -13.86 -6.84 4.56
CA ASN A 6 -14.67 -6.80 3.34
C ASN A 6 -13.85 -7.23 2.10
N ALA A 7 -12.59 -6.79 2.00
CA ALA A 7 -11.72 -7.18 0.91
C ALA A 7 -11.42 -8.70 0.94
N ILE A 8 -11.10 -9.25 2.11
CA ILE A 8 -10.86 -10.70 2.29
C ILE A 8 -12.13 -11.50 1.94
N SER A 9 -13.30 -11.07 2.44
CA SER A 9 -14.59 -11.74 2.15
C SER A 9 -14.92 -11.76 0.64
N SER A 10 -14.40 -10.79 -0.09
CA SER A 10 -14.53 -10.70 -1.55
C SER A 10 -13.43 -11.45 -2.32
N GLY A 11 -12.57 -12.19 -1.62
CA GLY A 11 -11.50 -12.99 -2.20
C GLY A 11 -10.26 -12.20 -2.61
N HIS A 12 -10.11 -10.97 -2.13
CA HIS A 12 -8.93 -10.14 -2.40
C HIS A 12 -7.78 -10.45 -1.44
N ARG A 13 -6.55 -10.27 -1.93
CA ARG A 13 -5.34 -10.35 -1.12
C ARG A 13 -4.69 -8.99 -0.98
N ILE A 14 -4.25 -8.68 0.23
CA ILE A 14 -4.00 -7.31 0.69
C ILE A 14 -2.55 -7.13 1.11
N LEU A 15 -1.89 -6.10 0.57
CA LEU A 15 -0.65 -5.54 1.11
C LEU A 15 -0.98 -4.32 1.95
N VAL A 16 -0.47 -4.29 3.18
CA VAL A 16 -0.59 -3.11 4.05
C VAL A 16 0.80 -2.56 4.32
N PHE A 17 1.05 -1.34 3.89
CA PHE A 17 2.30 -0.63 4.12
C PHE A 17 2.15 0.40 5.24
N SER A 18 3.14 0.44 6.12
CA SER A 18 3.30 1.49 7.13
C SER A 18 4.78 1.83 7.34
N GLN A 19 5.07 3.09 7.65
CA GLN A 19 6.42 3.52 8.05
C GLN A 19 6.72 3.13 9.50
N PHE A 20 5.67 2.94 10.32
CA PHE A 20 5.78 2.65 11.75
C PHE A 20 5.57 1.17 12.04
N THR A 21 6.61 0.49 12.54
CA THR A 21 6.48 -0.92 12.96
C THR A 21 5.53 -1.10 14.14
N SER A 22 5.41 -0.09 15.02
CA SER A 22 4.42 -0.07 16.10
C SER A 22 2.99 -0.16 15.57
N MET A 23 2.70 0.54 14.48
CA MET A 23 1.38 0.49 13.84
C MET A 23 1.12 -0.89 13.23
N LEU A 24 2.13 -1.48 12.57
CA LEU A 24 2.01 -2.84 12.05
C LEU A 24 1.74 -3.86 13.17
N ASN A 25 2.32 -3.68 14.36
CA ASN A 25 2.04 -4.54 15.51
C ASN A 25 0.59 -4.41 15.98
N ILE A 26 0.06 -3.19 16.05
CA ILE A 26 -1.36 -2.93 16.42
C ILE A 26 -2.29 -3.59 15.40
N LEU A 27 -1.99 -3.45 14.11
CA LEU A 27 -2.75 -4.12 13.05
C LEU A 27 -2.66 -5.64 13.16
N ALA A 28 -1.47 -6.17 13.41
CA ALA A 28 -1.23 -7.59 13.62
C ALA A 28 -2.08 -8.15 14.77
N ASP A 29 -2.12 -7.45 15.91
CA ASP A 29 -2.95 -7.85 17.05
C ASP A 29 -4.44 -7.80 16.74
N SER A 30 -4.86 -6.82 15.93
CA SER A 30 -6.26 -6.73 15.46
C SER A 30 -6.62 -7.88 14.52
N LEU A 31 -5.73 -8.24 13.58
CA LEU A 31 -5.93 -9.38 12.67
C LEU A 31 -6.01 -10.70 13.44
N LYS A 32 -5.13 -10.90 14.44
CA LYS A 32 -5.18 -12.07 15.33
C LYS A 32 -6.51 -12.19 16.06
N LYS A 33 -7.03 -11.09 16.61
CA LYS A 33 -8.35 -11.08 17.27
C LYS A 33 -9.47 -11.47 16.31
N SER A 34 -9.36 -11.09 15.06
CA SER A 34 -10.30 -11.44 13.98
C SER A 34 -10.03 -12.83 13.36
N LYS A 35 -9.03 -13.58 13.85
CA LYS A 35 -8.60 -14.89 13.33
C LYS A 35 -8.20 -14.84 11.85
N ILE A 36 -7.60 -13.74 11.41
CA ILE A 36 -7.07 -13.55 10.07
C ILE A 36 -5.57 -13.79 10.09
N ASP A 37 -5.10 -14.75 9.29
CA ASP A 37 -3.69 -15.04 9.16
C ASP A 37 -2.97 -14.01 8.27
N TYR A 38 -1.73 -13.68 8.64
CA TYR A 38 -0.96 -12.67 7.93
C TYR A 38 0.54 -13.02 7.91
N PHE A 39 1.25 -12.48 6.94
CA PHE A 39 2.69 -12.32 6.98
C PHE A 39 3.06 -10.94 7.49
N MET A 40 4.21 -10.81 8.14
CA MET A 40 4.73 -9.53 8.60
C MET A 40 6.22 -9.40 8.27
N LEU A 41 6.57 -8.37 7.50
CA LEU A 41 7.92 -8.07 7.06
C LEU A 41 8.37 -6.72 7.64
N THR A 42 9.44 -6.77 8.42
CA THR A 42 10.05 -5.59 9.03
C THR A 42 11.54 -5.50 8.70
N GLY A 43 12.21 -4.46 9.16
CA GLY A 43 13.65 -4.30 8.97
C GLY A 43 14.49 -5.42 9.60
N SER A 44 13.98 -6.08 10.65
CA SER A 44 14.64 -7.20 11.34
C SER A 44 14.46 -8.56 10.67
N THR A 45 13.58 -8.67 9.66
CA THR A 45 13.35 -9.93 8.94
C THR A 45 14.55 -10.29 8.09
N ALA A 46 15.09 -11.50 8.25
CA ALA A 46 16.23 -11.98 7.49
C ALA A 46 15.92 -12.09 5.98
N ASN A 47 16.92 -11.87 5.13
CA ASN A 47 16.72 -11.83 3.68
C ASN A 47 16.15 -13.14 3.11
N LYS A 48 16.56 -14.28 3.64
CA LYS A 48 16.03 -15.60 3.24
C LYS A 48 14.53 -15.71 3.53
N ASP A 49 14.12 -15.25 4.70
CA ASP A 49 12.72 -15.33 5.13
C ASP A 49 11.83 -14.37 4.34
N ARG A 50 12.37 -13.23 3.90
CA ARG A 50 11.64 -12.28 3.05
C ARG A 50 11.20 -12.90 1.72
N LEU A 51 12.11 -13.64 1.07
CA LEU A 51 11.79 -14.33 -0.20
C LEU A 51 10.78 -15.45 0.02
N ASN A 52 10.94 -16.23 1.09
CA ASN A 52 10.00 -17.30 1.41
C ASN A 52 8.59 -16.75 1.68
N MET A 53 8.48 -15.69 2.50
CA MET A 53 7.20 -15.04 2.76
C MET A 53 6.55 -14.50 1.48
N ALA A 54 7.34 -13.90 0.58
CA ALA A 54 6.83 -13.37 -0.67
C ALA A 54 6.30 -14.48 -1.59
N ASN A 55 7.02 -15.58 -1.71
CA ASN A 55 6.59 -16.74 -2.51
C ASN A 55 5.33 -17.36 -1.92
N ASN A 56 5.32 -17.66 -0.63
CA ASN A 56 4.17 -18.25 0.05
C ASN A 56 2.93 -17.35 -0.03
N PHE A 57 3.12 -16.02 0.04
CA PHE A 57 2.03 -15.08 -0.16
C PHE A 57 1.51 -15.11 -1.59
N ASN A 58 2.38 -15.14 -2.60
CA ASN A 58 1.97 -15.24 -4.00
C ASN A 58 1.24 -16.56 -4.30
N ASP A 59 1.62 -17.66 -3.62
CA ASP A 59 0.99 -18.96 -3.71
C ASP A 59 -0.36 -19.06 -2.97
N GLY A 60 -0.72 -18.00 -2.21
CA GLY A 60 -2.03 -17.89 -1.56
C GLY A 60 -2.11 -18.47 -0.16
N GLU A 61 -0.97 -18.66 0.53
CA GLU A 61 -0.96 -19.20 1.90
C GLU A 61 -1.70 -18.29 2.90
N LYS A 62 -1.61 -16.96 2.70
CA LYS A 62 -2.28 -15.96 3.57
C LYS A 62 -2.84 -14.82 2.75
N GLU A 63 -3.91 -14.19 3.27
CA GLU A 63 -4.61 -13.11 2.58
C GLU A 63 -4.00 -11.74 2.84
N VAL A 64 -3.28 -11.56 3.96
CA VAL A 64 -2.74 -10.26 4.38
C VAL A 64 -1.24 -10.30 4.53
N PHE A 65 -0.56 -9.27 4.01
CA PHE A 65 0.86 -9.06 4.20
C PHE A 65 1.12 -7.65 4.74
N LEU A 66 1.57 -7.57 5.98
CA LEU A 66 1.98 -6.33 6.65
C LEU A 66 3.45 -6.05 6.34
N ILE A 67 3.76 -4.87 5.82
CA ILE A 67 5.10 -4.56 5.33
C ILE A 67 5.53 -3.18 5.83
N SER A 68 6.68 -3.12 6.50
CA SER A 68 7.33 -1.85 6.81
C SER A 68 7.90 -1.22 5.54
N LEU A 69 7.58 0.05 5.25
CA LEU A 69 8.07 0.77 4.08
C LEU A 69 9.60 0.74 3.97
N LYS A 70 10.31 0.85 5.11
CA LYS A 70 11.77 0.78 5.16
C LYS A 70 12.32 -0.60 4.77
N ALA A 71 11.61 -1.66 5.16
CA ALA A 71 12.00 -3.04 4.84
C ALA A 71 11.60 -3.42 3.42
N GLY A 72 10.59 -2.78 2.90
CA GLY A 72 10.08 -2.97 1.55
C GLY A 72 11.10 -2.65 0.44
N GLY A 73 12.25 -2.00 0.69
CA GLY A 73 13.27 -1.63 -0.32
C GLY A 73 13.90 -2.78 -1.12
N THR A 74 13.65 -4.03 -0.76
CA THR A 74 14.35 -5.22 -1.29
C THR A 74 13.79 -5.81 -2.59
N GLY A 75 13.05 -5.07 -3.40
CA GLY A 75 12.67 -5.53 -4.75
C GLY A 75 11.76 -6.76 -4.80
N LEU A 76 11.07 -7.12 -3.73
CA LEU A 76 10.17 -8.26 -3.67
C LEU A 76 9.07 -8.17 -4.72
N ASN A 77 8.72 -9.31 -5.30
CA ASN A 77 7.59 -9.45 -6.22
C ASN A 77 6.37 -9.95 -5.45
N LEU A 78 5.31 -9.16 -5.37
CA LEU A 78 4.10 -9.44 -4.58
C LEU A 78 2.84 -9.39 -5.46
N THR A 79 2.93 -10.01 -6.63
CA THR A 79 1.84 -10.07 -7.63
C THR A 79 0.64 -10.88 -7.18
N GLY A 80 0.74 -11.56 -6.06
CA GLY A 80 -0.39 -12.23 -5.43
C GLY A 80 -1.44 -11.27 -4.87
N ALA A 81 -1.09 -10.00 -4.62
CA ALA A 81 -2.01 -9.01 -4.08
C ALA A 81 -2.70 -8.22 -5.19
N ASP A 82 -3.96 -7.91 -4.99
CA ASP A 82 -4.76 -7.01 -5.82
C ASP A 82 -5.31 -5.80 -5.05
N VAL A 83 -5.06 -5.75 -3.74
CA VAL A 83 -5.35 -4.59 -2.89
C VAL A 83 -4.08 -4.12 -2.19
N VAL A 84 -3.79 -2.82 -2.27
CA VAL A 84 -2.67 -2.18 -1.57
C VAL A 84 -3.21 -1.07 -0.68
N ILE A 85 -2.87 -1.10 0.59
CA ILE A 85 -3.26 -0.10 1.58
C ILE A 85 -2.01 0.60 2.12
N HIS A 86 -1.90 1.90 1.88
CA HIS A 86 -0.95 2.77 2.58
C HIS A 86 -1.63 3.30 3.84
N PHE A 87 -1.20 2.76 5.00
CA PHE A 87 -1.83 3.07 6.28
C PHE A 87 -1.47 4.47 6.80
N ASP A 88 -0.27 4.91 6.48
CA ASP A 88 0.23 6.25 6.73
C ASP A 88 0.91 6.80 5.48
N GLN A 89 0.94 8.13 5.35
CA GLN A 89 1.57 8.77 4.21
C GLN A 89 3.07 8.97 4.42
N TRP A 90 3.83 8.77 3.37
CA TRP A 90 5.25 9.07 3.34
C TRP A 90 5.50 10.43 2.68
N TRP A 91 6.49 11.15 3.19
CA TRP A 91 6.91 12.45 2.64
C TRP A 91 7.27 12.40 1.16
N ASN A 92 7.88 11.31 0.73
CA ASN A 92 8.29 11.11 -0.65
C ASN A 92 7.30 10.18 -1.35
N PRO A 93 6.45 10.68 -2.25
CA PRO A 93 5.48 9.85 -2.97
C PRO A 93 6.14 8.75 -3.79
N ALA A 94 7.40 8.93 -4.25
CA ALA A 94 8.11 7.91 -5.01
C ALA A 94 8.34 6.62 -4.20
N VAL A 95 8.45 6.70 -2.88
CA VAL A 95 8.58 5.51 -2.01
C VAL A 95 7.26 4.74 -1.93
N GLU A 96 6.12 5.44 -1.87
CA GLU A 96 4.79 4.83 -1.91
C GLU A 96 4.52 4.18 -3.28
N GLU A 97 4.88 4.86 -4.36
CA GLU A 97 4.77 4.32 -5.72
C GLU A 97 5.62 3.06 -5.87
N GLN A 98 6.88 3.10 -5.40
CA GLN A 98 7.75 1.93 -5.42
C GLN A 98 7.18 0.77 -4.59
N ALA A 99 6.50 1.04 -3.47
CA ALA A 99 5.83 0.02 -2.68
C ALA A 99 4.63 -0.56 -3.43
N THR A 100 3.82 0.27 -4.06
CA THR A 100 2.69 -0.13 -4.89
C THR A 100 3.14 -0.94 -6.10
N ASP A 101 4.25 -0.58 -6.74
CA ASP A 101 4.80 -1.26 -7.91
C ASP A 101 5.21 -2.73 -7.65
N ARG A 102 5.26 -3.15 -6.39
CA ARG A 102 5.49 -4.57 -6.04
C ARG A 102 4.31 -5.45 -6.40
N ALA A 103 3.09 -4.91 -6.31
CA ALA A 103 1.88 -5.58 -6.76
C ALA A 103 1.68 -5.41 -8.29
N TYR A 104 2.15 -4.28 -8.85
CA TYR A 104 2.03 -3.93 -10.27
C TYR A 104 3.16 -4.47 -11.16
N ARG A 105 3.65 -5.67 -10.90
CA ARG A 105 4.73 -6.26 -11.70
C ARG A 105 4.21 -7.21 -12.79
N ILE A 106 5.13 -7.57 -13.69
CA ILE A 106 4.88 -8.63 -14.68
C ILE A 106 4.46 -9.90 -13.95
N GLY A 107 3.31 -10.46 -14.34
CA GLY A 107 2.68 -11.60 -13.67
C GLY A 107 1.41 -11.25 -12.88
N GLN A 108 1.11 -9.95 -12.69
CA GLN A 108 -0.16 -9.51 -12.11
C GLN A 108 -1.32 -9.75 -13.09
N LYS A 109 -2.29 -10.53 -12.67
CA LYS A 109 -3.47 -10.91 -13.47
C LYS A 109 -4.68 -10.02 -13.20
N ASN A 110 -4.73 -9.40 -12.02
CA ASN A 110 -5.86 -8.62 -11.53
C ASN A 110 -5.60 -7.12 -11.62
N ASN A 111 -6.67 -6.33 -11.61
CA ASN A 111 -6.56 -4.88 -11.41
C ASN A 111 -6.20 -4.60 -9.96
N VAL A 112 -5.11 -3.89 -9.72
CA VAL A 112 -4.70 -3.53 -8.35
C VAL A 112 -5.44 -2.27 -7.90
N GLN A 113 -6.09 -2.35 -6.75
CA GLN A 113 -6.73 -1.23 -6.08
C GLN A 113 -5.79 -0.66 -5.02
N VAL A 114 -5.61 0.66 -5.00
CA VAL A 114 -4.71 1.32 -4.05
C VAL A 114 -5.53 2.24 -3.14
N TYR A 115 -5.45 2.00 -1.84
CA TYR A 115 -6.08 2.81 -0.81
C TYR A 115 -5.03 3.58 -0.03
N LYS A 116 -5.23 4.88 0.12
CA LYS A 116 -4.43 5.75 1.00
C LYS A 116 -5.32 6.24 2.13
N LEU A 117 -4.93 5.93 3.37
CA LEU A 117 -5.63 6.42 4.55
C LEU A 117 -5.07 7.78 4.94
N ILE A 118 -5.95 8.76 5.06
CA ILE A 118 -5.58 10.14 5.38
C ILE A 118 -6.45 10.60 6.55
N THR A 119 -5.81 11.04 7.63
CA THR A 119 -6.53 11.60 8.77
C THR A 119 -6.98 13.02 8.44
N LYS A 120 -8.27 13.29 8.58
CA LYS A 120 -8.82 14.65 8.39
C LYS A 120 -8.26 15.62 9.41
N ASN A 121 -8.08 16.89 9.01
CA ASN A 121 -7.57 17.98 9.85
C ASN A 121 -6.18 17.70 10.41
N SER A 122 -5.38 16.87 9.77
CA SER A 122 -4.02 16.53 10.18
C SER A 122 -2.97 17.15 9.25
N ILE A 123 -1.71 17.03 9.65
CA ILE A 123 -0.58 17.42 8.80
C ILE A 123 -0.49 16.52 7.55
N GLU A 124 -0.96 15.30 7.63
CA GLU A 124 -0.99 14.33 6.52
C GLU A 124 -1.89 14.82 5.39
N GLU A 125 -3.05 15.38 5.72
CA GLU A 125 -3.95 15.98 4.71
C GLU A 125 -3.28 17.15 3.99
N LYS A 126 -2.58 18.02 4.72
CA LYS A 126 -1.82 19.13 4.11
C LYS A 126 -0.68 18.66 3.23
N ILE A 127 0.03 17.60 3.62
CA ILE A 127 1.09 16.99 2.82
C ILE A 127 0.50 16.43 1.53
N TYR A 128 -0.61 15.72 1.64
CA TYR A 128 -1.31 15.15 0.48
C TYR A 128 -1.74 16.23 -0.52
N GLU A 129 -2.36 17.32 -0.04
CA GLU A 129 -2.73 18.45 -0.89
C GLU A 129 -1.52 19.07 -1.61
N LEU A 130 -0.39 19.22 -0.90
CA LEU A 130 0.85 19.73 -1.50
C LEU A 130 1.41 18.78 -2.56
N GLN A 131 1.36 17.48 -2.32
CA GLN A 131 1.78 16.46 -3.28
C GLN A 131 0.89 16.48 -4.53
N GLN A 132 -0.43 16.61 -4.38
CA GLN A 132 -1.36 16.71 -5.49
C GLN A 132 -1.10 17.96 -6.34
N LYS A 133 -0.90 19.11 -5.71
CA LYS A 133 -0.55 20.36 -6.41
C LYS A 133 0.76 20.22 -7.20
N LYS A 134 1.77 19.57 -6.60
CA LYS A 134 3.05 19.33 -7.27
C LYS A 134 2.92 18.40 -8.47
N SER A 135 2.15 17.32 -8.35
CA SER A 135 1.88 16.39 -9.45
C SER A 135 1.18 17.10 -10.60
N GLN A 136 0.14 17.87 -10.32
CA GLN A 136 -0.59 18.65 -11.34
C GLN A 136 0.31 19.67 -12.05
N LEU A 137 1.24 20.31 -11.34
CA LEU A 137 2.20 21.22 -11.97
C LEU A 137 3.16 20.49 -12.92
N ILE A 138 3.62 19.31 -12.55
CA ILE A 138 4.48 18.48 -13.39
C ILE A 138 3.71 18.01 -14.63
N ASP A 139 2.49 17.51 -14.47
CA ASP A 139 1.66 17.04 -15.56
C ASP A 139 1.37 18.19 -16.55
N ASN A 140 1.02 19.38 -16.06
CA ASN A 140 0.81 20.56 -16.89
C ASN A 140 2.07 21.02 -17.63
N MET A 141 3.27 20.83 -17.03
CA MET A 141 4.55 21.13 -17.70
C MET A 141 4.91 20.10 -18.76
N LEU A 142 4.50 18.84 -18.58
CA LEU A 142 4.73 17.76 -19.54
C LEU A 142 3.76 17.83 -20.71
N ASP A 143 2.49 18.17 -20.48
CA ASP A 143 1.48 18.34 -21.54
C ASP A 143 1.82 19.49 -22.50
N THR A 144 2.55 20.49 -22.02
CA THR A 144 3.08 21.56 -22.89
C THR A 144 4.26 21.11 -23.76
N LYS A 145 4.88 19.95 -23.49
CA LYS A 145 6.05 19.43 -24.21
C LYS A 145 5.84 18.17 -25.04
N THR A 146 4.73 17.47 -24.87
CA THR A 146 4.53 16.16 -25.52
C THR A 146 3.07 15.93 -25.94
N SER A 147 2.74 16.39 -27.13
CA SER A 147 1.63 15.82 -27.90
C SER A 147 2.11 14.56 -28.66
N PHE A 148 2.64 13.56 -28.01
CA PHE A 148 2.83 12.22 -28.58
C PHE A 148 3.23 11.21 -27.49
N ILE A 149 2.49 10.07 -27.49
CA ILE A 149 2.75 8.84 -26.76
C ILE A 149 2.25 8.84 -25.30
N SER A 150 1.06 8.26 -25.03
CA SER A 150 1.05 6.98 -24.30
C SER A 150 -0.33 6.61 -23.82
N SER A 151 -0.74 5.43 -24.15
CA SER A 151 -1.74 4.65 -23.39
C SER A 151 -1.09 4.11 -22.12
N THR A 152 -1.02 4.90 -21.08
CA THR A 152 -0.62 4.40 -19.76
C THR A 152 -1.87 3.90 -19.03
N LYS A 153 -1.88 2.61 -18.65
CA LYS A 153 -2.91 2.00 -17.81
C LYS A 153 -3.16 2.88 -16.60
N LYS A 154 -4.35 3.49 -16.56
CA LYS A 154 -4.74 4.43 -15.50
C LYS A 154 -4.90 3.66 -14.19
N ARG A 155 -3.99 3.88 -13.24
CA ARG A 155 -4.10 3.37 -11.87
C ARG A 155 -5.34 3.97 -11.22
N ARG A 156 -6.26 3.15 -10.72
CA ARG A 156 -7.37 3.62 -9.89
C ARG A 156 -6.89 3.66 -8.44
N SER A 157 -6.61 4.86 -7.93
CA SER A 157 -6.36 5.09 -6.52
C SER A 157 -7.64 5.57 -5.84
N PHE A 158 -7.99 4.95 -4.71
CA PHE A 158 -9.11 5.36 -3.87
C PHE A 158 -8.57 6.00 -2.60
N GLN A 159 -9.13 7.14 -2.24
CA GLN A 159 -8.79 7.85 -1.04
C GLN A 159 -9.89 7.62 0.00
N PHE A 160 -9.52 7.17 1.20
CA PHE A 160 -10.39 7.15 2.36
C PHE A 160 -9.92 8.17 3.38
N SER A 161 -10.80 9.12 3.70
CA SER A 161 -10.59 10.05 4.80
C SER A 161 -11.18 9.44 6.07
N ILE A 162 -10.37 9.32 7.12
CA ILE A 162 -10.80 8.87 8.44
C ILE A 162 -11.08 10.10 9.27
N ASP A 163 -12.30 10.24 9.77
CA ASP A 163 -12.62 11.27 10.76
C ASP A 163 -11.79 11.00 12.02
N GLY A 164 -11.10 12.04 12.49
CA GLY A 164 -10.14 11.91 13.59
C GLY A 164 -10.74 11.19 14.78
N PHE A 165 -9.95 10.36 15.42
CA PHE A 165 -10.26 9.74 16.70
C PHE A 165 -10.59 10.83 17.71
N SER A 166 -11.89 11.10 17.91
CA SER A 166 -12.35 11.82 19.09
C SER A 166 -12.60 10.78 20.17
N SER A 167 -11.88 10.94 21.26
CA SER A 167 -12.00 10.26 22.55
C SER A 167 -11.37 8.86 22.67
N TRP A 168 -10.22 8.90 23.29
CA TRP A 168 -9.85 8.04 24.41
C TRP A 168 -9.41 8.93 25.55
#